data_6a88c4114f91513b5746456b993e6ca6
#
_entry.id   6a88c4114f91513b5746456b993e6ca6
#
_cell.length_a   1.000
_cell.length_b   1.000
_cell.length_c   1.000
_cell.angle_alpha   90.00
_cell.angle_beta   90.00
_cell.angle_gamma   90.00
#
_symmetry.space_group_name_H-M   'P 1'
#
loop_
_entity.id
_entity.type
_entity.pdbx_description
1 polymer ?
#
loop_
_entity_poly.entity_id
_entity_poly.type
_entity_poly.pdbx_seq_one_letter_code
_entity_poly.pdbx_strand_id
1 'polypeptide(L)'
;MRKPTRPVKSGSTVTRRHLATVSGDPVAVPDPERLVHLQFRRFAGCPVCHLHLRSVVRRHAEIEAAGIREVVVFHSPAEELRQYTADLPFAVVADPGKRLYAEFGVESAPRALLSPRAWSPVVRAVLRGGWEVLRGRERLPATSQPGGRLGLPADFLIGPEGRVLAAKYGEHVYDQWPVDELLHLASSHRPALGHPPARQPQS
;
A
#
# COMPACT_ATOMS: atom_id res chain seq x y z
N MET A 1 -20.95 15.37 -8.82
CA MET A 1 -19.49 15.34 -9.08
C MET A 1 -18.78 15.80 -7.82
N ARG A 2 -17.99 14.94 -7.14
CA ARG A 2 -17.14 15.35 -6.02
C ARG A 2 -15.95 16.16 -6.56
N LYS A 3 -15.67 17.32 -5.94
CA LYS A 3 -14.49 18.12 -6.24
C LYS A 3 -13.23 17.27 -6.06
N PRO A 4 -12.25 17.29 -6.97
CA PRO A 4 -11.00 16.59 -6.77
C PRO A 4 -10.34 17.11 -5.48
N THR A 5 -10.11 16.22 -4.54
CA THR A 5 -9.42 16.54 -3.30
C THR A 5 -7.95 16.83 -3.65
N ARG A 6 -7.36 17.85 -3.01
CA ARG A 6 -5.93 18.15 -3.21
C ARG A 6 -5.08 16.92 -2.85
N PRO A 7 -4.06 16.58 -3.64
CA PRO A 7 -3.13 15.51 -3.30
C PRO A 7 -2.53 15.74 -1.90
N VAL A 8 -2.51 14.70 -1.10
CA VAL A 8 -1.83 14.70 0.20
C VAL A 8 -0.33 14.72 -0.04
N LYS A 9 0.39 15.65 0.57
CA LYS A 9 1.83 15.84 0.37
C LYS A 9 2.59 15.55 1.67
N SER A 10 3.89 15.36 1.56
CA SER A 10 4.79 15.37 2.73
C SER A 10 4.55 16.65 3.55
N GLY A 11 4.47 16.50 4.86
CA GLY A 11 4.11 17.56 5.81
C GLY A 11 2.61 17.71 6.08
N SER A 12 1.72 17.11 5.28
CA SER A 12 0.28 17.08 5.59
C SER A 12 0.01 16.26 6.85
N THR A 13 -1.14 16.50 7.50
CA THR A 13 -1.58 15.70 8.66
C THR A 13 -2.80 14.86 8.31
N VAL A 14 -2.78 13.59 8.69
CA VAL A 14 -3.87 12.63 8.56
C VAL A 14 -4.54 12.45 9.91
N THR A 15 -5.87 12.59 9.94
CA THR A 15 -6.65 12.38 11.16
C THR A 15 -6.67 10.89 11.52
N ARG A 16 -6.40 10.58 12.80
CA ARG A 16 -6.43 9.20 13.31
C ARG A 16 -7.82 8.58 13.16
N ARG A 17 -7.83 7.36 12.65
CA ARG A 17 -9.02 6.54 12.49
C ARG A 17 -8.68 5.06 12.56
N HIS A 18 -9.68 4.24 12.75
CA HIS A 18 -9.57 2.79 12.59
C HIS A 18 -10.20 2.40 11.26
N LEU A 19 -9.44 1.72 10.43
CA LEU A 19 -9.91 1.18 9.16
C LEU A 19 -10.30 -0.28 9.35
N ALA A 20 -11.50 -0.66 8.93
CA ALA A 20 -11.93 -2.05 8.92
C ALA A 20 -11.11 -2.83 7.90
N THR A 21 -10.51 -3.94 8.32
CA THR A 21 -9.75 -4.82 7.44
C THR A 21 -10.61 -5.96 6.91
N VAL A 22 -10.10 -6.62 5.90
CA VAL A 22 -10.74 -7.80 5.30
C VAL A 22 -10.76 -9.00 6.25
N SER A 23 -9.80 -9.08 7.18
CA SER A 23 -9.73 -10.10 8.25
C SER A 23 -10.71 -9.85 9.39
N GLY A 24 -11.21 -8.61 9.54
CA GLY A 24 -12.14 -8.21 10.60
C GLY A 24 -11.51 -7.34 11.68
N ASP A 25 -10.23 -7.49 11.97
CA ASP A 25 -9.54 -6.67 12.98
C ASP A 25 -9.26 -5.28 12.46
N PRO A 26 -9.68 -4.20 13.15
CA PRO A 26 -9.42 -2.85 12.69
C PRO A 26 -7.94 -2.48 12.80
N VAL A 27 -7.44 -1.70 11.84
CA VAL A 27 -6.08 -1.15 11.85
C VAL A 27 -6.12 0.36 12.07
N ALA A 28 -5.32 0.85 13.02
CA ALA A 28 -5.19 2.28 13.27
C ALA A 28 -4.30 2.95 12.20
N VAL A 29 -4.77 4.05 11.64
CA VAL A 29 -4.00 4.91 10.72
C VAL A 29 -4.24 6.36 11.13
N PRO A 30 -3.20 7.06 11.63
CA PRO A 30 -1.85 6.59 11.98
C PRO A 30 -1.85 5.59 13.15
N ASP A 31 -0.81 4.76 13.20
CA ASP A 31 -0.51 3.88 14.32
C ASP A 31 0.22 4.69 15.42
N PRO A 32 -0.17 4.56 16.72
CA PRO A 32 0.44 5.38 17.78
C PRO A 32 1.90 5.02 18.08
N GLU A 33 2.35 3.83 17.71
CA GLU A 33 3.67 3.30 18.09
C GLU A 33 4.60 3.09 16.90
N ARG A 34 4.06 3.01 15.69
CA ARG A 34 4.79 2.64 14.48
C ARG A 34 4.57 3.63 13.35
N LEU A 35 5.50 3.66 12.43
CA LEU A 35 5.28 4.25 11.13
C LEU A 35 4.23 3.42 10.37
N VAL A 36 3.35 4.06 9.63
CA VAL A 36 2.41 3.36 8.74
C VAL A 36 2.84 3.57 7.30
N HIS A 37 3.10 2.47 6.58
CA HIS A 37 3.17 2.49 5.13
C HIS A 37 1.79 2.21 4.57
N LEU A 38 1.07 3.26 4.18
CA LEU A 38 -0.25 3.18 3.60
C LEU A 38 -0.14 3.11 2.07
N GLN A 39 -0.51 1.97 1.51
CA GLN A 39 -0.39 1.67 0.09
C GLN A 39 -1.77 1.66 -0.58
N PHE A 40 -1.95 2.43 -1.64
CA PHE A 40 -3.12 2.35 -2.50
C PHE A 40 -2.79 1.49 -3.71
N ARG A 41 -3.53 0.41 -3.88
CA ARG A 41 -3.36 -0.54 -4.98
C ARG A 41 -4.62 -0.55 -5.85
N ARG A 42 -4.63 -1.29 -6.91
CA ARG A 42 -5.72 -1.24 -7.88
C ARG A 42 -6.89 -2.11 -7.42
N PHE A 43 -7.04 -3.28 -7.93
CA PHE A 43 -8.16 -4.20 -7.68
C PHE A 43 -7.65 -5.59 -7.28
N ALA A 44 -8.52 -6.39 -6.70
CA ALA A 44 -8.25 -7.77 -6.35
C ALA A 44 -7.78 -8.58 -7.58
N GLY A 45 -6.76 -9.42 -7.40
CA GLY A 45 -6.22 -10.24 -8.49
C GLY A 45 -5.44 -9.45 -9.56
N CYS A 46 -5.10 -8.17 -9.32
CA CYS A 46 -4.25 -7.39 -10.24
C CYS A 46 -2.83 -7.99 -10.30
N PRO A 47 -2.37 -8.56 -11.45
CA PRO A 47 -1.07 -9.25 -11.50
C PRO A 47 0.12 -8.34 -11.17
N VAL A 48 0.04 -7.07 -11.59
CA VAL A 48 1.10 -6.08 -11.35
C VAL A 48 1.18 -5.72 -9.86
N CYS A 49 0.02 -5.53 -9.20
CA CYS A 49 -0.03 -5.26 -7.77
C CYS A 49 0.49 -6.47 -6.99
N HIS A 50 0.10 -7.67 -7.40
CA HIS A 50 0.53 -8.92 -6.75
C HIS A 50 2.05 -9.12 -6.84
N LEU A 51 2.65 -8.85 -8.00
CA LEU A 51 4.10 -8.92 -8.18
C LEU A 51 4.85 -8.00 -7.19
N HIS A 52 4.35 -6.79 -6.99
CA HIS A 52 4.91 -5.85 -6.01
C HIS A 52 4.71 -6.35 -4.57
N LEU A 53 3.48 -6.70 -4.20
CA LEU A 53 3.16 -7.17 -2.85
C LEU A 53 3.95 -8.42 -2.45
N ARG A 54 4.26 -9.31 -3.38
CA ARG A 54 5.18 -10.44 -3.12
C ARG A 54 6.57 -9.98 -2.70
N SER A 55 7.06 -8.83 -3.17
CA SER A 55 8.35 -8.29 -2.71
C SER A 55 8.25 -7.78 -1.27
N VAL A 56 7.13 -7.15 -0.92
CA VAL A 56 6.83 -6.69 0.45
C VAL A 56 6.70 -7.90 1.40
N VAL A 57 5.94 -8.93 1.01
CA VAL A 57 5.79 -10.17 1.80
C VAL A 57 7.13 -10.84 2.09
N ARG A 58 8.00 -10.99 1.07
CA ARG A 58 9.32 -11.63 1.25
C ARG A 58 10.21 -10.90 2.25
N ARG A 59 10.03 -9.60 2.41
CA ARG A 59 10.85 -8.75 3.27
C ARG A 59 10.04 -8.16 4.43
N HIS A 60 8.90 -8.76 4.74
CA HIS A 60 7.98 -8.25 5.75
C HIS A 60 8.65 -8.15 7.14
N ALA A 61 9.45 -9.15 7.52
CA ALA A 61 10.19 -9.13 8.77
C ALA A 61 11.17 -7.95 8.88
N GLU A 62 11.82 -7.55 7.77
CA GLU A 62 12.70 -6.37 7.76
C GLU A 62 11.91 -5.07 7.92
N ILE A 63 10.74 -4.99 7.28
CA ILE A 63 9.83 -3.84 7.37
C ILE A 63 9.31 -3.70 8.80
N GLU A 64 8.88 -4.80 9.42
CA GLU A 64 8.45 -4.78 10.82
C GLU A 64 9.59 -4.42 11.79
N ALA A 65 10.79 -4.96 11.58
CA ALA A 65 11.97 -4.62 12.38
C ALA A 65 12.36 -3.14 12.24
N ALA A 66 12.05 -2.51 11.11
CA ALA A 66 12.19 -1.06 10.91
C ALA A 66 11.09 -0.24 11.60
N GLY A 67 10.16 -0.87 12.32
CA GLY A 67 9.05 -0.21 13.00
C GLY A 67 7.96 0.28 12.07
N ILE A 68 7.79 -0.34 10.91
CA ILE A 68 6.78 0.02 9.91
C ILE A 68 5.64 -0.98 9.95
N ARG A 69 4.41 -0.48 10.01
CA ARG A 69 3.18 -1.26 9.81
C ARG A 69 2.72 -1.10 8.36
N GLU A 70 2.56 -2.22 7.68
CA GLU A 70 2.01 -2.26 6.33
C GLU A 70 0.48 -2.23 6.34
N VAL A 71 -0.11 -1.34 5.56
CA VAL A 71 -1.56 -1.24 5.33
C VAL A 71 -1.81 -1.06 3.85
N VAL A 72 -2.55 -1.98 3.24
CA VAL A 72 -2.83 -1.95 1.80
C VAL A 72 -4.31 -1.71 1.56
N VAL A 73 -4.65 -0.73 0.74
CA VAL A 73 -6.01 -0.37 0.36
C VAL A 73 -6.27 -0.77 -1.08
N PHE A 74 -7.36 -1.50 -1.31
CA PHE A 74 -7.84 -1.86 -2.64
C PHE A 74 -9.23 -1.29 -2.89
N HIS A 75 -9.53 -0.95 -4.14
CA HIS A 75 -10.87 -0.51 -4.52
C HIS A 75 -11.80 -1.66 -4.95
N SER A 76 -11.55 -2.87 -4.45
CA SER A 76 -12.43 -4.04 -4.62
C SER A 76 -13.24 -4.31 -3.34
N PRO A 77 -14.39 -4.99 -3.46
CA PRO A 77 -15.16 -5.45 -2.31
C PRO A 77 -14.36 -6.41 -1.42
N ALA A 78 -14.64 -6.40 -0.12
CA ALA A 78 -13.93 -7.23 0.86
C ALA A 78 -14.05 -8.74 0.55
N GLU A 79 -15.21 -9.19 0.08
CA GLU A 79 -15.44 -10.58 -0.28
C GLU A 79 -14.53 -11.05 -1.42
N GLU A 80 -14.37 -10.21 -2.45
CA GLU A 80 -13.45 -10.49 -3.55
C GLU A 80 -11.99 -10.50 -3.07
N LEU A 81 -11.61 -9.54 -2.22
CA LEU A 81 -10.25 -9.43 -1.69
C LEU A 81 -9.85 -10.66 -0.88
N ARG A 82 -10.73 -11.24 -0.06
CA ARG A 82 -10.44 -12.45 0.75
C ARG A 82 -9.85 -13.59 -0.08
N GLN A 83 -10.25 -13.70 -1.35
CA GLN A 83 -9.78 -14.77 -2.24
C GLN A 83 -8.33 -14.58 -2.72
N TYR A 84 -7.81 -13.34 -2.67
CA TYR A 84 -6.50 -12.96 -3.21
C TYR A 84 -5.51 -12.48 -2.15
N THR A 85 -5.96 -12.27 -0.92
CA THR A 85 -5.16 -11.63 0.13
C THR A 85 -5.07 -12.44 1.41
N ALA A 86 -5.57 -13.67 1.42
CA ALA A 86 -5.55 -14.56 2.59
C ALA A 86 -4.14 -14.81 3.12
N ASP A 87 -3.14 -14.85 2.24
CA ASP A 87 -1.74 -15.14 2.58
C ASP A 87 -0.90 -13.87 2.86
N LEU A 88 -1.52 -12.68 2.87
CA LEU A 88 -0.80 -11.44 3.15
C LEU A 88 -0.64 -11.27 4.68
N PRO A 89 0.60 -11.08 5.18
CA PRO A 89 0.87 -10.98 6.63
C PRO A 89 0.56 -9.59 7.21
N PHE A 90 -0.12 -8.72 6.48
CA PHE A 90 -0.40 -7.33 6.85
C PHE A 90 -1.85 -6.93 6.56
N ALA A 91 -2.23 -5.78 7.10
CA ALA A 91 -3.60 -5.28 7.03
C ALA A 91 -4.05 -4.97 5.59
N VAL A 92 -5.18 -5.52 5.17
CA VAL A 92 -5.83 -5.26 3.87
C VAL A 92 -7.17 -4.58 4.10
N VAL A 93 -7.38 -3.43 3.46
CA VAL A 93 -8.57 -2.59 3.55
C VAL A 93 -9.31 -2.58 2.22
N ALA A 94 -10.61 -2.80 2.27
CA ALA A 94 -11.51 -2.68 1.13
C ALA A 94 -12.10 -1.28 1.06
N ASP A 95 -11.94 -0.59 -0.06
CA ASP A 95 -12.56 0.71 -0.34
C ASP A 95 -13.24 0.73 -1.72
N PRO A 96 -14.29 -0.08 -1.94
CA PRO A 96 -14.97 -0.16 -3.23
C PRO A 96 -15.60 1.17 -3.65
N GLY A 97 -15.95 2.01 -2.67
CA GLY A 97 -16.48 3.36 -2.89
C GLY A 97 -15.43 4.42 -3.16
N LYS A 98 -14.14 4.07 -3.14
CA LYS A 98 -12.99 4.97 -3.34
C LYS A 98 -13.01 6.23 -2.45
N ARG A 99 -13.50 6.10 -1.22
CA ARG A 99 -13.56 7.23 -0.28
C ARG A 99 -12.18 7.62 0.21
N LEU A 100 -11.35 6.63 0.58
CA LEU A 100 -9.96 6.85 0.95
C LEU A 100 -9.15 7.32 -0.24
N TYR A 101 -9.35 6.74 -1.43
CA TYR A 101 -8.70 7.21 -2.67
C TYR A 101 -8.99 8.69 -2.92
N ALA A 102 -10.26 9.10 -2.81
CA ALA A 102 -10.64 10.50 -3.00
C ALA A 102 -10.01 11.40 -1.92
N GLU A 103 -9.99 10.96 -0.66
CA GLU A 103 -9.43 11.72 0.45
C GLU A 103 -7.92 11.94 0.28
N PHE A 104 -7.20 10.90 -0.12
CA PHE A 104 -5.77 10.97 -0.36
C PHE A 104 -5.40 11.52 -1.74
N GLY A 105 -6.37 11.87 -2.58
CA GLY A 105 -6.14 12.41 -3.92
C GLY A 105 -5.55 11.39 -4.90
N VAL A 106 -5.79 10.09 -4.66
CA VAL A 106 -5.32 9.02 -5.53
C VAL A 106 -6.22 8.90 -6.75
N GLU A 107 -5.67 9.15 -7.92
CA GLU A 107 -6.42 9.22 -9.18
C GLU A 107 -6.49 7.88 -9.91
N SER A 108 -7.49 7.79 -10.79
CA SER A 108 -7.56 6.79 -11.86
C SER A 108 -7.38 7.50 -13.20
N ALA A 109 -6.38 7.09 -13.98
CA ALA A 109 -6.08 7.72 -15.25
C ALA A 109 -5.76 6.70 -16.36
N PRO A 110 -6.24 6.92 -17.60
CA PRO A 110 -5.89 6.07 -18.75
C PRO A 110 -4.36 5.98 -18.98
N ARG A 111 -3.64 7.05 -18.66
CA ARG A 111 -2.16 7.11 -18.75
C ARG A 111 -1.45 6.03 -17.91
N ALA A 112 -2.13 5.44 -16.93
CA ALA A 112 -1.58 4.41 -16.06
C ALA A 112 -0.96 3.22 -16.82
N LEU A 113 -1.53 2.87 -17.98
CA LEU A 113 -1.11 1.76 -18.83
C LEU A 113 -0.29 2.20 -20.04
N LEU A 114 -0.27 3.50 -20.35
CA LEU A 114 0.35 4.00 -21.57
C LEU A 114 1.84 4.32 -21.43
N SER A 115 2.39 4.31 -20.21
CA SER A 115 3.80 4.58 -19.99
C SER A 115 4.69 3.44 -20.54
N PRO A 116 5.66 3.71 -21.44
CA PRO A 116 6.62 2.69 -21.91
C PRO A 116 7.39 2.03 -20.78
N ARG A 117 7.63 2.75 -19.67
CA ARG A 117 8.31 2.24 -18.47
C ARG A 117 7.51 1.16 -17.74
N ALA A 118 6.17 1.14 -17.91
CA ALA A 118 5.30 0.11 -17.34
C ALA A 118 5.34 -1.22 -18.11
N TRP A 119 5.76 -1.22 -19.38
CA TRP A 119 5.61 -2.38 -20.27
C TRP A 119 6.42 -3.60 -19.81
N SER A 120 7.68 -3.41 -19.46
CA SER A 120 8.51 -4.54 -19.02
C SER A 120 8.02 -5.19 -17.72
N PRO A 121 7.66 -4.45 -16.64
CA PRO A 121 7.02 -5.01 -15.47
C PRO A 121 5.65 -5.63 -15.74
N VAL A 122 4.84 -5.00 -16.60
CA VAL A 122 3.50 -5.51 -16.98
C VAL A 122 3.63 -6.84 -17.73
N VAL A 123 4.50 -6.93 -18.73
CA VAL A 123 4.73 -8.18 -19.47
C VAL A 123 5.21 -9.28 -18.53
N ARG A 124 6.18 -8.99 -17.65
CA ARG A 124 6.67 -9.95 -16.65
C ARG A 124 5.57 -10.41 -15.70
N ALA A 125 4.72 -9.48 -15.23
CA ALA A 125 3.60 -9.77 -14.34
C ALA A 125 2.56 -10.66 -15.04
N VAL A 126 2.22 -10.36 -16.30
CA VAL A 126 1.26 -11.13 -17.09
C VAL A 126 1.78 -12.54 -17.39
N LEU A 127 3.05 -12.67 -17.82
CA LEU A 127 3.65 -13.97 -18.10
C LEU A 127 3.72 -14.82 -16.83
N ARG A 128 4.13 -14.23 -15.70
CA ARG A 128 4.21 -14.96 -14.42
C ARG A 128 2.83 -15.32 -13.89
N GLY A 129 1.88 -14.38 -13.90
CA GLY A 129 0.49 -14.64 -13.48
C GLY A 129 -0.18 -15.69 -14.36
N GLY A 130 0.02 -15.63 -15.68
CA GLY A 130 -0.47 -16.65 -16.61
C GLY A 130 0.10 -18.04 -16.31
N TRP A 131 1.38 -18.13 -15.99
CA TRP A 131 2.04 -19.37 -15.60
C TRP A 131 1.52 -19.94 -14.27
N GLU A 132 1.26 -19.09 -13.27
CA GLU A 132 0.70 -19.48 -11.98
C GLU A 132 -0.78 -19.92 -12.11
N VAL A 133 -1.55 -19.24 -12.98
CA VAL A 133 -2.93 -19.67 -13.34
C VAL A 133 -2.94 -21.04 -14.02
N LEU A 134 -2.03 -21.28 -14.99
CA LEU A 134 -1.89 -22.58 -15.65
C LEU A 134 -1.52 -23.70 -14.67
N ARG A 135 -0.83 -23.37 -13.58
CA ARG A 135 -0.48 -24.29 -12.49
C ARG A 135 -1.59 -24.43 -11.43
N GLY A 136 -2.72 -23.78 -11.60
CA GLY A 136 -3.83 -23.77 -10.65
C GLY A 136 -3.53 -23.05 -9.32
N ARG A 137 -2.46 -22.25 -9.26
CA ARG A 137 -2.01 -21.54 -8.04
C ARG A 137 -2.60 -20.15 -7.91
N GLU A 138 -3.08 -19.55 -8.98
CA GLU A 138 -3.75 -18.25 -8.98
C GLU A 138 -5.07 -18.32 -9.77
N ARG A 139 -6.05 -17.53 -9.32
CA ARG A 139 -7.32 -17.35 -10.03
C ARG A 139 -7.24 -16.14 -10.95
N LEU A 140 -7.88 -16.22 -12.10
CA LEU A 140 -8.04 -15.07 -12.97
C LEU A 140 -8.88 -14.00 -12.27
N PRO A 141 -8.47 -12.72 -12.35
CA PRO A 141 -9.30 -11.63 -11.82
C PRO A 141 -10.65 -11.56 -12.54
N ALA A 142 -11.69 -11.17 -11.80
CA ALA A 142 -13.02 -10.99 -12.37
C ALA A 142 -13.00 -10.08 -13.60
N THR A 143 -13.77 -10.43 -14.62
CA THR A 143 -13.78 -9.73 -15.92
C THR A 143 -14.30 -8.28 -15.76
N SER A 144 -15.24 -8.08 -14.84
CA SER A 144 -15.79 -6.76 -14.49
C SER A 144 -15.22 -6.30 -13.14
N GLN A 145 -14.64 -5.11 -13.10
CA GLN A 145 -14.14 -4.49 -11.86
C GLN A 145 -14.98 -3.25 -11.57
N PRO A 146 -15.81 -3.24 -10.51
CA PRO A 146 -16.72 -2.12 -10.20
C PRO A 146 -16.00 -0.77 -10.05
N GLY A 147 -14.75 -0.79 -9.62
CA GLY A 147 -13.90 0.41 -9.49
C GLY A 147 -13.08 0.76 -10.75
N GLY A 148 -13.21 -0.01 -11.84
CA GLY A 148 -12.38 0.15 -13.04
C GLY A 148 -10.98 -0.43 -12.90
N ARG A 149 -10.25 -0.53 -14.03
CA ARG A 149 -8.90 -1.13 -14.09
C ARG A 149 -7.77 -0.11 -14.21
N LEU A 150 -8.09 1.18 -14.28
CA LEU A 150 -7.16 2.26 -14.62
C LEU A 150 -6.65 3.06 -13.41
N GLY A 151 -6.61 2.44 -12.22
CA GLY A 151 -6.06 3.06 -11.03
C GLY A 151 -4.54 3.25 -11.11
N LEU A 152 -4.03 4.36 -10.60
CA LEU A 152 -2.62 4.57 -10.31
C LEU A 152 -2.32 4.12 -8.87
N PRO A 153 -1.15 3.54 -8.60
CA PRO A 153 -0.74 3.28 -7.22
C PRO A 153 -0.35 4.58 -6.51
N ALA A 154 -0.42 4.56 -5.19
CA ALA A 154 0.17 5.61 -4.37
C ALA A 154 0.68 5.01 -3.06
N ASP A 155 1.74 5.61 -2.51
CA ASP A 155 2.38 5.18 -1.28
C ASP A 155 2.57 6.38 -0.35
N PHE A 156 2.28 6.19 0.94
CA PHE A 156 2.44 7.21 1.97
C PHE A 156 3.14 6.60 3.17
N LEU A 157 4.16 7.28 3.67
CA LEU A 157 4.77 6.97 4.96
C LEU A 157 4.24 7.97 5.99
N ILE A 158 3.56 7.48 7.03
CA ILE A 158 2.85 8.30 8.01
C ILE A 158 3.43 8.04 9.40
N GLY A 159 3.81 9.09 10.10
CA GLY A 159 4.30 9.02 11.47
C GLY A 159 3.19 8.83 12.51
N PRO A 160 3.55 8.47 13.76
CA PRO A 160 2.57 8.24 14.84
C PRO A 160 1.66 9.43 15.15
N GLU A 161 2.16 10.65 14.97
CA GLU A 161 1.38 11.89 15.16
C GLU A 161 0.42 12.18 13.98
N GLY A 162 0.43 11.32 12.95
CA GLY A 162 -0.36 11.51 11.74
C GLY A 162 0.29 12.38 10.68
N ARG A 163 1.53 12.83 10.88
CA ARG A 163 2.25 13.59 9.87
C ARG A 163 2.66 12.68 8.72
N VAL A 164 2.35 13.06 7.50
CA VAL A 164 2.84 12.40 6.29
C VAL A 164 4.30 12.77 6.10
N LEU A 165 5.18 11.80 6.27
CA LEU A 165 6.63 11.96 6.17
C LEU A 165 7.08 11.95 4.72
N ALA A 166 6.52 11.03 3.93
CA ALA A 166 6.77 10.93 2.49
C ALA A 166 5.49 10.53 1.76
N ALA A 167 5.34 10.96 0.51
CA ALA A 167 4.22 10.63 -0.35
C ALA A 167 4.71 10.40 -1.78
N LYS A 168 4.22 9.35 -2.43
CA LYS A 168 4.46 9.05 -3.84
C LYS A 168 3.14 8.77 -4.54
N TYR A 169 2.91 9.45 -5.64
CA TYR A 169 1.82 9.16 -6.58
C TYR A 169 2.43 8.54 -7.82
N GLY A 170 2.07 7.30 -8.11
CA GLY A 170 2.63 6.60 -9.26
C GLY A 170 2.22 7.22 -10.59
N GLU A 171 3.17 7.36 -11.49
CA GLU A 171 2.96 7.82 -12.88
C GLU A 171 2.45 6.70 -13.78
N HIS A 172 2.72 5.46 -13.40
CA HIS A 172 2.29 4.25 -14.10
C HIS A 172 1.95 3.11 -13.14
N VAL A 173 1.39 2.02 -13.65
CA VAL A 173 0.83 0.90 -12.85
C VAL A 173 1.82 0.18 -11.95
N TYR A 174 3.13 0.31 -12.18
CA TYR A 174 4.20 -0.32 -11.40
C TYR A 174 5.12 0.72 -10.73
N ASP A 175 4.66 1.95 -10.56
CA ASP A 175 5.43 3.01 -9.94
C ASP A 175 5.08 3.13 -8.44
N GLN A 176 5.65 2.21 -7.67
CA GLN A 176 5.54 2.14 -6.20
C GLN A 176 6.93 2.22 -5.59
N TRP A 177 7.00 2.46 -4.26
CA TRP A 177 8.28 2.34 -3.57
C TRP A 177 8.77 0.89 -3.53
N PRO A 178 10.00 0.60 -4.03
CA PRO A 178 10.69 -0.62 -3.68
C PRO A 178 10.91 -0.69 -2.17
N VAL A 179 11.05 -1.90 -1.62
CA VAL A 179 11.27 -2.07 -0.17
C VAL A 179 12.52 -1.34 0.33
N ASP A 180 13.59 -1.29 -0.48
CA ASP A 180 14.81 -0.56 -0.11
C ASP A 180 14.56 0.95 0.04
N GLU A 181 13.78 1.54 -0.86
CA GLU A 181 13.39 2.96 -0.79
C GLU A 181 12.53 3.22 0.44
N LEU A 182 11.56 2.33 0.74
CA LEU A 182 10.73 2.43 1.94
C LEU A 182 11.57 2.40 3.22
N LEU A 183 12.50 1.45 3.33
CA LEU A 183 13.39 1.32 4.49
C LEU A 183 14.31 2.54 4.64
N HIS A 184 14.83 3.06 3.53
CA HIS A 184 15.64 4.27 3.52
C HIS A 184 14.82 5.49 4.00
N LEU A 185 13.59 5.66 3.48
CA LEU A 185 12.68 6.72 3.93
C LEU A 185 12.39 6.61 5.42
N ALA A 186 12.09 5.41 5.92
CA ALA A 186 11.83 5.19 7.33
C ALA A 186 13.04 5.53 8.21
N SER A 187 14.25 5.13 7.80
CA SER A 187 15.48 5.46 8.53
C SER A 187 15.76 6.96 8.56
N SER A 188 15.52 7.66 7.45
CA SER A 188 15.71 9.11 7.33
C SER A 188 14.74 9.93 8.18
N HIS A 189 13.56 9.37 8.47
CA HIS A 189 12.53 10.00 9.30
C HIS A 189 12.44 9.40 10.70
N ARG A 190 13.44 8.63 11.12
CA ARG A 190 13.62 8.10 12.47
C ARG A 190 14.55 9.01 13.31
N PRO A 191 14.15 10.25 13.63
CA PRO A 191 14.83 11.03 14.63
C PRO A 191 14.27 10.58 15.98
N ALA A 192 15.09 9.90 16.76
CA ALA A 192 14.90 9.79 18.21
C ALA A 192 13.50 9.32 18.69
N LEU A 193 13.02 8.18 18.24
CA LEU A 193 12.26 7.34 19.15
C LEU A 193 13.29 6.92 20.19
N GLY A 194 13.25 7.61 21.34
CA GLY A 194 14.28 7.78 22.33
C GLY A 194 15.15 6.55 22.57
N HIS A 195 16.45 6.77 22.56
CA HIS A 195 17.33 5.97 23.40
C HIS A 195 16.72 5.95 24.80
N PRO A 196 16.39 4.79 25.40
CA PRO A 196 16.05 4.77 26.80
C PRO A 196 17.21 5.43 27.55
N PRO A 197 16.93 6.33 28.52
CA PRO A 197 18.00 7.00 29.25
C PRO A 197 18.91 5.94 29.83
N ALA A 198 20.21 6.05 29.54
CA ALA A 198 21.24 5.18 30.10
C ALA A 198 21.00 5.12 31.62
N ARG A 199 20.78 3.94 32.18
CA ARG A 199 20.68 3.75 33.63
C ARG A 199 21.98 4.27 34.23
N GLN A 200 21.88 5.37 34.94
CA GLN A 200 22.99 5.83 35.78
C GLN A 200 23.26 4.75 36.84
N PRO A 201 24.49 4.32 37.02
CA PRO A 201 24.83 3.43 38.12
C PRO A 201 24.56 4.20 39.42
N GLN A 202 23.68 3.66 40.26
CA GLN A 202 23.48 4.14 41.62
C GLN A 202 24.72 3.73 42.40
N SER A 203 25.47 4.73 42.84
CA SER A 203 26.57 4.62 43.84
C SER A 203 26.03 4.52 45.23
#